data_26097c3bf1fc0deaff868813cb0715fa
#
_entry.id   26097c3bf1fc0deaff868813cb0715fa
#
_cell.length_a   1.000
_cell.length_b   1.000
_cell.length_c   1.000
_cell.angle_alpha   90.00
_cell.angle_beta   90.00
_cell.angle_gamma   90.00
#
_symmetry.space_group_name_H-M   'P 1'
#
loop_
_entity.id
_entity.type
_entity.pdbx_description
1 polymer ?
#
loop_
_entity_poly.entity_id
_entity_poly.type
_entity_poly.pdbx_seq_one_letter_code
_entity_poly.pdbx_strand_id
1 'polypeptide(L)'
;MWRALVNPAGGLVYHVRAAIYGCLFWKKFKQELAAWLQQWQPTEQKLIIVGQSGGYMLDAQFLAQFKEIIAIDPDPLAAWIFKRRFGQLDSVMQTRSEDFFIEPGCDTTAFRSFLDSHTDAAVLFSNVLGQLPFLISDDTQRDSMMRFWHDRLNKMLEGRSWASFHDRYSSTRKPPRSSLLQVDRQLRDEELIWHFYGRDASGTWYDHQTQQFFEKNTHYTYFLWQITPRAFHIIEGVAEKGSR
;
A
#
# COMPACT_ATOMS: atom_id res chain seq x y z
N MET A 1 0.96 8.01 -20.16
CA MET A 1 2.03 8.81 -19.56
C MET A 1 1.52 10.08 -18.86
N TRP A 2 0.80 11.02 -19.50
CA TRP A 2 0.27 12.22 -18.85
C TRP A 2 -0.74 11.95 -17.72
N ARG A 3 -1.61 10.94 -17.84
CA ARG A 3 -2.59 10.57 -16.79
C ARG A 3 -1.93 10.10 -15.49
N ALA A 4 -0.81 9.39 -15.56
CA ALA A 4 -0.06 8.96 -14.38
C ALA A 4 0.61 10.13 -13.63
N LEU A 5 1.07 11.16 -14.36
CA LEU A 5 1.71 12.33 -13.77
C LEU A 5 0.74 13.28 -13.05
N VAL A 6 -0.54 13.30 -13.42
CA VAL A 6 -1.55 14.23 -12.89
C VAL A 6 -2.54 13.54 -11.95
N ASN A 7 -2.41 12.24 -11.71
CA ASN A 7 -3.28 11.51 -10.81
C ASN A 7 -3.18 12.06 -9.38
N PRO A 8 -4.28 12.50 -8.74
CA PRO A 8 -4.27 12.97 -7.35
C PRO A 8 -3.79 11.92 -6.33
N ALA A 9 -3.92 10.64 -6.68
CA ALA A 9 -3.51 9.50 -5.86
C ALA A 9 -2.04 9.09 -6.07
N GLY A 10 -1.35 9.67 -7.08
CA GLY A 10 0.04 9.38 -7.42
C GLY A 10 0.67 10.51 -8.24
N GLY A 11 1.81 10.23 -8.89
CA GLY A 11 2.48 11.17 -9.77
C GLY A 11 3.01 12.43 -9.08
N LEU A 12 3.18 13.50 -9.86
CA LEU A 12 3.81 14.75 -9.40
C LEU A 12 3.11 15.36 -8.16
N VAL A 13 1.78 15.29 -8.08
CA VAL A 13 1.01 15.84 -6.95
C VAL A 13 1.40 15.14 -5.64
N TYR A 14 1.55 13.83 -5.67
CA TYR A 14 1.96 13.05 -4.49
C TYR A 14 3.41 13.39 -4.10
N HIS A 15 4.33 13.53 -5.05
CA HIS A 15 5.72 13.91 -4.76
C HIS A 15 5.82 15.31 -4.14
N VAL A 16 5.03 16.28 -4.63
CA VAL A 16 4.96 17.62 -4.03
C VAL A 16 4.40 17.55 -2.61
N ARG A 17 3.33 16.79 -2.38
CA ARG A 17 2.79 16.57 -1.03
C ARG A 17 3.82 15.94 -0.10
N ALA A 18 4.57 14.95 -0.58
CA ALA A 18 5.63 14.30 0.19
C ALA A 18 6.75 15.28 0.56
N ALA A 19 7.14 16.16 -0.34
CA ALA A 19 8.14 17.19 -0.06
C ALA A 19 7.66 18.22 0.98
N ILE A 20 6.40 18.65 0.89
CA ILE A 20 5.84 19.69 1.78
C ILE A 20 5.46 19.09 3.14
N TYR A 21 4.76 17.97 3.16
CA TYR A 21 4.11 17.44 4.38
C TYR A 21 4.84 16.25 5.00
N GLY A 22 5.79 15.64 4.28
CA GLY A 22 6.47 14.42 4.70
C GLY A 22 7.24 14.53 6.02
N CYS A 23 7.79 15.71 6.32
CA CYS A 23 8.48 15.98 7.59
C CYS A 23 7.54 16.41 8.71
N LEU A 24 6.38 17.01 8.38
CA LEU A 24 5.46 17.60 9.35
C LEU A 24 4.39 16.61 9.81
N PHE A 25 3.61 16.07 8.86
CA PHE A 25 2.42 15.27 9.19
C PHE A 25 2.64 13.78 9.08
N TRP A 26 3.63 13.32 8.26
CA TRP A 26 3.82 11.89 8.00
C TRP A 26 4.76 11.20 8.99
N LYS A 27 5.43 11.97 9.87
CA LYS A 27 6.48 11.43 10.76
C LYS A 27 5.95 10.30 11.64
N LYS A 28 4.80 10.51 12.32
CA LYS A 28 4.21 9.51 13.22
C LYS A 28 3.84 8.25 12.45
N PHE A 29 3.09 8.38 11.36
CA PHE A 29 2.69 7.24 10.53
C PHE A 29 3.90 6.47 9.99
N LYS A 30 4.93 7.17 9.49
CA LYS A 30 6.16 6.53 9.01
C LYS A 30 6.87 5.74 10.10
N GLN A 31 6.93 6.24 11.33
CA GLN A 31 7.53 5.53 12.46
C GLN A 31 6.74 4.28 12.84
N GLU A 32 5.41 4.39 12.91
CA GLU A 32 4.53 3.26 13.21
C GLU A 32 4.58 2.20 12.12
N LEU A 33 4.56 2.62 10.85
CA LEU A 33 4.68 1.72 9.70
C LEU A 33 6.05 1.03 9.63
N ALA A 34 7.13 1.77 9.89
CA ALA A 34 8.49 1.20 9.94
C ALA A 34 8.60 0.13 11.04
N ALA A 35 8.08 0.41 12.24
CA ALA A 35 8.06 -0.56 13.33
C ALA A 35 7.25 -1.82 12.98
N TRP A 36 6.11 -1.65 12.28
CA TRP A 36 5.29 -2.76 11.82
C TRP A 36 5.99 -3.59 10.73
N LEU A 37 6.62 -2.95 9.73
CA LEU A 37 7.39 -3.63 8.69
C LEU A 37 8.60 -4.39 9.27
N GLN A 38 9.23 -3.88 10.33
CA GLN A 38 10.32 -4.57 11.03
C GLN A 38 9.83 -5.85 11.74
N GLN A 39 8.56 -5.93 12.13
CA GLN A 39 7.97 -7.14 12.71
C GLN A 39 7.64 -8.20 11.66
N TRP A 40 7.37 -7.79 10.43
CA TRP A 40 7.25 -8.69 9.30
C TRP A 40 8.64 -9.12 8.85
N GLN A 41 9.06 -10.30 9.26
CA GLN A 41 10.37 -10.86 8.98
C GLN A 41 10.22 -12.01 7.97
N PRO A 42 10.11 -11.72 6.67
CA PRO A 42 10.11 -12.74 5.64
C PRO A 42 11.46 -13.45 5.60
N THR A 43 11.47 -14.71 5.20
CA THR A 43 12.71 -15.50 5.10
C THR A 43 13.44 -15.27 3.78
N GLU A 44 12.76 -14.72 2.81
CA GLU A 44 13.27 -14.39 1.48
C GLU A 44 14.27 -13.24 1.53
N GLN A 45 15.33 -13.35 0.73
CA GLN A 45 16.33 -12.29 0.62
C GLN A 45 16.06 -11.33 -0.55
N LYS A 46 15.01 -11.59 -1.31
CA LYS A 46 14.51 -10.76 -2.40
C LYS A 46 13.16 -10.16 -2.01
N LEU A 47 12.96 -8.88 -2.33
CA LEU A 47 11.71 -8.17 -2.10
C LEU A 47 11.18 -7.58 -3.41
N ILE A 48 9.93 -7.85 -3.71
CA ILE A 48 9.15 -7.15 -4.73
C ILE A 48 8.31 -6.09 -4.01
N ILE A 49 8.43 -4.83 -4.43
CA ILE A 49 7.60 -3.73 -3.91
C ILE A 49 6.70 -3.25 -5.04
N VAL A 50 5.40 -3.33 -4.83
CA VAL A 50 4.39 -2.89 -5.78
C VAL A 50 3.79 -1.56 -5.31
N GLY A 51 3.92 -0.51 -6.12
CA GLY A 51 3.46 0.85 -5.80
C GLY A 51 4.40 1.62 -4.87
N GLN A 52 5.72 1.54 -5.07
CA GLN A 52 6.70 2.18 -4.19
C GLN A 52 6.61 3.71 -4.14
N SER A 53 6.06 4.37 -5.15
CA SER A 53 5.79 5.82 -5.21
C SER A 53 6.94 6.71 -4.66
N GLY A 54 8.17 6.44 -5.03
CA GLY A 54 9.37 7.12 -4.52
C GLY A 54 9.84 6.69 -3.13
N GLY A 55 9.20 5.70 -2.52
CA GLY A 55 9.61 5.09 -1.25
C GLY A 55 9.46 6.00 -0.03
N TYR A 56 8.58 7.00 -0.06
CA TYR A 56 8.45 7.96 1.04
C TYR A 56 8.00 7.34 2.36
N MET A 57 7.26 6.22 2.30
CA MET A 57 6.77 5.48 3.46
C MET A 57 7.73 4.38 3.92
N LEU A 58 8.75 4.08 3.11
CA LEU A 58 9.68 2.99 3.39
C LEU A 58 10.88 3.49 4.18
N ASP A 59 11.38 2.61 5.06
CA ASP A 59 12.55 2.83 5.87
C ASP A 59 13.77 2.10 5.31
N ALA A 60 14.95 2.74 5.36
CA ALA A 60 16.19 2.17 4.87
C ALA A 60 16.61 0.91 5.66
N GLN A 61 16.34 0.89 6.97
CA GLN A 61 16.65 -0.27 7.82
C GLN A 61 15.82 -1.51 7.43
N PHE A 62 14.55 -1.32 7.08
CA PHE A 62 13.71 -2.39 6.57
C PHE A 62 14.23 -2.90 5.22
N LEU A 63 14.52 -2.00 4.28
CA LEU A 63 15.00 -2.38 2.95
C LEU A 63 16.38 -3.07 2.98
N ALA A 64 17.26 -2.69 3.92
CA ALA A 64 18.59 -3.29 4.07
C ALA A 64 18.57 -4.77 4.49
N GLN A 65 17.41 -5.31 4.87
CA GLN A 65 17.25 -6.76 5.16
C GLN A 65 17.29 -7.62 3.90
N PHE A 66 17.08 -7.01 2.71
CA PHE A 66 16.99 -7.73 1.45
C PHE A 66 18.23 -7.51 0.60
N LYS A 67 18.73 -8.57 -0.02
CA LYS A 67 19.87 -8.49 -0.96
C LYS A 67 19.47 -7.96 -2.33
N GLU A 68 18.23 -8.24 -2.73
CA GLU A 68 17.68 -7.79 -4.01
C GLU A 68 16.31 -7.15 -3.80
N ILE A 69 16.07 -6.00 -4.44
CA ILE A 69 14.81 -5.26 -4.38
C ILE A 69 14.35 -4.96 -5.81
N ILE A 70 13.15 -5.41 -6.15
CA ILE A 70 12.47 -5.08 -7.41
C ILE A 70 11.31 -4.14 -7.08
N ALA A 71 11.45 -2.88 -7.43
CA ALA A 71 10.45 -1.85 -7.17
C ALA A 71 9.66 -1.53 -8.45
N ILE A 72 8.33 -1.65 -8.39
CA ILE A 72 7.42 -1.56 -9.53
C ILE A 72 6.43 -0.42 -9.31
N ASP A 73 6.44 0.55 -10.22
CA ASP A 73 5.51 1.68 -10.19
C ASP A 73 5.38 2.25 -11.61
N PRO A 74 4.18 2.53 -12.11
CA PRO A 74 3.99 3.10 -13.43
C PRO A 74 4.56 4.53 -13.57
N ASP A 75 4.83 5.23 -12.46
CA ASP A 75 5.40 6.56 -12.47
C ASP A 75 6.94 6.50 -12.60
N PRO A 76 7.51 6.93 -13.74
CA PRO A 76 8.96 6.93 -13.93
C PRO A 76 9.71 7.86 -12.97
N LEU A 77 9.05 8.92 -12.47
CA LEU A 77 9.63 9.82 -11.46
C LEU A 77 9.78 9.12 -10.12
N ALA A 78 8.81 8.24 -9.77
CA ALA A 78 8.88 7.41 -8.58
C ALA A 78 10.14 6.51 -8.59
N ALA A 79 10.45 5.90 -9.73
CA ALA A 79 11.63 5.06 -9.91
C ALA A 79 12.94 5.84 -9.68
N TRP A 80 13.04 7.04 -10.23
CA TRP A 80 14.21 7.91 -10.06
C TRP A 80 14.37 8.35 -8.60
N ILE A 81 13.29 8.79 -7.94
CA ILE A 81 13.30 9.20 -6.54
C ILE A 81 13.70 8.03 -5.64
N PHE A 82 13.11 6.85 -5.86
CA PHE A 82 13.41 5.64 -5.10
C PHE A 82 14.91 5.29 -5.16
N LYS A 83 15.50 5.24 -6.36
CA LYS A 83 16.93 5.01 -6.53
C LYS A 83 17.80 6.07 -5.86
N ARG A 84 17.40 7.35 -5.92
CA ARG A 84 18.14 8.42 -5.27
C ARG A 84 18.10 8.32 -3.74
N ARG A 85 16.98 7.86 -3.17
CA ARG A 85 16.81 7.74 -1.71
C ARG A 85 17.53 6.54 -1.12
N PHE A 86 17.55 5.42 -1.83
CA PHE A 86 18.03 4.14 -1.34
C PHE A 86 19.23 3.56 -2.11
N GLY A 87 19.75 4.27 -3.09
CA GLY A 87 20.85 3.79 -3.94
C GLY A 87 22.19 3.58 -3.23
N GLN A 88 22.30 3.96 -1.96
CA GLN A 88 23.48 3.67 -1.11
C GLN A 88 23.33 2.41 -0.25
N LEU A 89 22.21 1.70 -0.34
CA LEU A 89 22.07 0.39 0.28
C LEU A 89 22.90 -0.63 -0.52
N ASP A 90 23.42 -1.65 0.18
CA ASP A 90 24.17 -2.75 -0.45
C ASP A 90 23.28 -3.70 -1.27
N SER A 91 21.97 -3.44 -1.30
CA SER A 91 20.99 -4.22 -2.05
C SER A 91 21.10 -3.96 -3.56
N VAL A 92 20.96 -5.00 -4.37
CA VAL A 92 20.78 -4.86 -5.82
C VAL A 92 19.38 -4.32 -6.09
N MET A 93 19.27 -3.09 -6.62
CA MET A 93 17.99 -2.44 -6.89
C MET A 93 17.64 -2.43 -8.36
N GLN A 94 16.48 -3.00 -8.69
CA GLN A 94 15.85 -2.90 -9.99
C GLN A 94 14.56 -2.07 -9.86
N THR A 95 14.31 -1.18 -10.80
CA THR A 95 13.04 -0.44 -10.89
C THR A 95 12.38 -0.74 -12.23
N ARG A 96 11.07 -0.97 -12.21
CA ARG A 96 10.27 -1.25 -13.39
C ARG A 96 9.10 -0.27 -13.45
N SER A 97 8.85 0.30 -14.64
CA SER A 97 7.70 1.17 -14.89
C SER A 97 6.57 0.37 -15.53
N GLU A 98 6.03 -0.58 -14.79
CA GLU A 98 4.96 -1.48 -15.22
C GLU A 98 3.68 -1.20 -14.39
N ASP A 99 2.54 -1.32 -15.02
CA ASP A 99 1.23 -1.24 -14.40
C ASP A 99 0.48 -2.55 -14.57
N PHE A 100 0.48 -3.36 -13.52
CA PHE A 100 -0.20 -4.67 -13.54
C PHE A 100 -1.69 -4.60 -13.21
N PHE A 101 -2.20 -3.43 -12.81
CA PHE A 101 -3.56 -3.31 -12.30
C PHE A 101 -4.54 -2.69 -13.30
N ILE A 102 -4.03 -2.03 -14.35
CA ILE A 102 -4.84 -1.36 -15.39
C ILE A 102 -4.74 -2.12 -16.73
N GLU A 103 -4.70 -3.43 -16.71
CA GLU A 103 -4.73 -4.18 -17.97
C GLU A 103 -6.15 -4.18 -18.57
N PRO A 104 -6.28 -4.03 -19.90
CA PRO A 104 -7.57 -4.15 -20.58
C PRO A 104 -8.20 -5.52 -20.29
N GLY A 105 -9.45 -5.51 -19.81
CA GLY A 105 -10.18 -6.74 -19.53
C GLY A 105 -9.88 -7.40 -18.19
N CYS A 106 -9.22 -6.70 -17.26
CA CYS A 106 -8.87 -7.24 -15.94
C CYS A 106 -8.07 -8.56 -16.05
N ASP A 107 -7.05 -8.60 -16.89
CA ASP A 107 -6.17 -9.78 -16.99
C ASP A 107 -5.08 -9.75 -15.94
N THR A 108 -5.00 -10.80 -15.11
CA THR A 108 -3.94 -10.96 -14.10
C THR A 108 -2.76 -11.76 -14.62
N THR A 109 -2.75 -12.15 -15.89
CA THR A 109 -1.76 -13.08 -16.44
C THR A 109 -0.35 -12.51 -16.35
N ALA A 110 -0.18 -11.22 -16.67
CA ALA A 110 1.13 -10.57 -16.62
C ALA A 110 1.66 -10.51 -15.17
N PHE A 111 0.82 -10.07 -14.22
CA PHE A 111 1.23 -10.01 -12.82
C PHE A 111 1.52 -11.40 -12.24
N ARG A 112 0.68 -12.39 -12.56
CA ARG A 112 0.89 -13.77 -12.16
C ARG A 112 2.20 -14.33 -12.72
N SER A 113 2.43 -14.20 -14.03
CA SER A 113 3.66 -14.66 -14.68
C SER A 113 4.89 -13.97 -14.10
N PHE A 114 4.77 -12.69 -13.77
CA PHE A 114 5.82 -11.96 -13.08
C PHE A 114 6.11 -12.56 -11.71
N LEU A 115 5.10 -12.81 -10.88
CA LEU A 115 5.27 -13.44 -9.57
C LEU A 115 5.82 -14.86 -9.70
N ASP A 116 5.35 -15.65 -10.66
CA ASP A 116 5.81 -17.02 -10.89
C ASP A 116 7.27 -17.09 -11.34
N SER A 117 7.79 -16.05 -11.99
CA SER A 117 9.22 -15.93 -12.33
C SER A 117 10.09 -15.50 -11.13
N HIS A 118 9.48 -15.12 -9.98
CA HIS A 118 10.16 -14.66 -8.77
C HIS A 118 9.62 -15.39 -7.54
N THR A 119 9.65 -16.72 -7.55
CA THR A 119 9.13 -17.55 -6.45
C THR A 119 9.95 -17.45 -5.16
N ASP A 120 11.15 -16.93 -5.24
CA ASP A 120 12.10 -16.68 -4.17
C ASP A 120 11.96 -15.29 -3.52
N ALA A 121 10.93 -14.53 -3.91
CA ALA A 121 10.74 -13.17 -3.44
C ALA A 121 9.54 -13.02 -2.50
N ALA A 122 9.73 -12.24 -1.43
CA ALA A 122 8.62 -11.68 -0.65
C ALA A 122 7.97 -10.52 -1.41
N VAL A 123 6.69 -10.23 -1.16
CA VAL A 123 5.93 -9.19 -1.88
C VAL A 123 5.39 -8.16 -0.90
N LEU A 124 5.64 -6.87 -1.17
CA LEU A 124 5.07 -5.74 -0.41
C LEU A 124 4.18 -4.88 -1.32
N PHE A 125 2.90 -4.76 -0.98
CA PHE A 125 1.99 -3.78 -1.58
C PHE A 125 2.07 -2.48 -0.78
N SER A 126 2.62 -1.45 -1.40
CA SER A 126 2.87 -0.16 -0.76
C SER A 126 1.77 0.86 -1.11
N ASN A 127 0.63 0.76 -0.46
CA ASN A 127 -0.58 1.56 -0.63
C ASN A 127 -1.19 1.54 -2.05
N VAL A 128 -0.81 0.61 -2.90
CA VAL A 128 -1.33 0.52 -4.28
C VAL A 128 -2.78 0.05 -4.30
N LEU A 129 -3.16 -0.89 -3.42
CA LEU A 129 -4.51 -1.47 -3.42
C LEU A 129 -5.59 -0.43 -3.10
N GLY A 130 -5.33 0.48 -2.17
CA GLY A 130 -6.24 1.59 -1.84
C GLY A 130 -6.38 2.63 -2.95
N GLN A 131 -5.53 2.58 -3.99
CA GLN A 131 -5.59 3.48 -5.13
C GLN A 131 -6.36 2.90 -6.32
N LEU A 132 -6.63 1.59 -6.34
CA LEU A 132 -7.30 0.92 -7.45
C LEU A 132 -8.67 1.55 -7.79
N PRO A 133 -9.54 1.91 -6.82
CA PRO A 133 -10.83 2.51 -7.14
C PRO A 133 -10.74 3.84 -7.90
N PHE A 134 -9.62 4.58 -7.77
CA PHE A 134 -9.44 5.87 -8.46
C PHE A 134 -8.99 5.73 -9.92
N LEU A 135 -8.58 4.52 -10.33
CA LEU A 135 -8.10 4.28 -11.69
C LEU A 135 -9.23 4.16 -12.70
N ILE A 136 -10.46 3.86 -12.24
CA ILE A 136 -11.63 3.66 -13.07
C ILE A 136 -12.73 4.65 -12.67
N SER A 137 -13.21 5.41 -13.65
CA SER A 137 -14.25 6.44 -13.44
C SER A 137 -15.66 5.86 -13.40
N ASP A 138 -15.90 4.74 -14.07
CA ASP A 138 -17.20 4.05 -14.10
C ASP A 138 -17.37 3.17 -12.86
N ASP A 139 -18.43 3.40 -12.09
CA ASP A 139 -18.66 2.70 -10.81
C ASP A 139 -18.87 1.18 -10.99
N THR A 140 -19.58 0.77 -12.05
CA THR A 140 -19.84 -0.65 -12.31
C THR A 140 -18.55 -1.39 -12.69
N GLN A 141 -17.72 -0.75 -13.51
CA GLN A 141 -16.42 -1.31 -13.88
C GLN A 141 -15.48 -1.34 -12.69
N ARG A 142 -15.52 -0.31 -11.82
CA ARG A 142 -14.73 -0.25 -10.58
C ARG A 142 -15.07 -1.41 -9.67
N ASP A 143 -16.36 -1.62 -9.36
CA ASP A 143 -16.80 -2.69 -8.47
C ASP A 143 -16.45 -4.08 -9.04
N SER A 144 -16.55 -4.24 -10.36
CA SER A 144 -16.16 -5.47 -11.03
C SER A 144 -14.66 -5.72 -10.94
N MET A 145 -13.84 -4.68 -11.11
CA MET A 145 -12.38 -4.76 -10.98
C MET A 145 -11.97 -5.07 -9.53
N MET A 146 -12.57 -4.41 -8.53
CA MET A 146 -12.25 -4.66 -7.13
C MET A 146 -12.56 -6.10 -6.74
N ARG A 147 -13.75 -6.63 -7.09
CA ARG A 147 -14.09 -8.05 -6.88
C ARG A 147 -13.11 -8.98 -7.60
N PHE A 148 -12.75 -8.67 -8.84
CA PHE A 148 -11.81 -9.47 -9.61
C PHE A 148 -10.44 -9.59 -8.95
N TRP A 149 -9.86 -8.47 -8.49
CA TRP A 149 -8.59 -8.47 -7.77
C TRP A 149 -8.69 -9.15 -6.42
N HIS A 150 -9.76 -8.90 -5.67
CA HIS A 150 -10.05 -9.57 -4.41
C HIS A 150 -10.02 -11.10 -4.55
N ASP A 151 -10.71 -11.67 -5.53
CA ASP A 151 -10.81 -13.11 -5.73
C ASP A 151 -9.49 -13.77 -6.16
N ARG A 152 -8.59 -13.02 -6.77
CA ARG A 152 -7.36 -13.54 -7.38
C ARG A 152 -6.10 -13.27 -6.58
N LEU A 153 -6.01 -12.13 -5.92
CA LEU A 153 -4.78 -11.70 -5.25
C LEU A 153 -4.34 -12.72 -4.20
N ASN A 154 -5.26 -13.16 -3.34
CA ASN A 154 -4.97 -14.15 -2.31
C ASN A 154 -4.43 -15.47 -2.89
N LYS A 155 -4.97 -15.92 -4.04
CA LYS A 155 -4.50 -17.14 -4.72
C LYS A 155 -3.11 -16.98 -5.33
N MET A 156 -2.76 -15.77 -5.80
CA MET A 156 -1.43 -15.49 -6.35
C MET A 156 -0.36 -15.38 -5.27
N LEU A 157 -0.77 -15.03 -4.04
CA LEU A 157 0.11 -14.88 -2.89
C LEU A 157 0.23 -16.16 -2.04
N GLU A 158 -0.53 -17.19 -2.36
CA GLU A 158 -0.55 -18.44 -1.61
C GLU A 158 0.85 -19.05 -1.49
N GLY A 159 1.26 -19.39 -0.26
CA GLY A 159 2.59 -19.97 0.04
C GLY A 159 3.74 -18.96 0.04
N ARG A 160 3.53 -17.69 -0.25
CA ARG A 160 4.56 -16.63 -0.27
C ARG A 160 4.52 -15.80 1.00
N SER A 161 5.66 -15.24 1.38
CA SER A 161 5.68 -14.13 2.33
C SER A 161 5.20 -12.85 1.63
N TRP A 162 4.19 -12.19 2.21
CA TRP A 162 3.72 -10.93 1.67
C TRP A 162 3.25 -10.00 2.78
N ALA A 163 3.27 -8.72 2.50
CA ALA A 163 2.67 -7.68 3.33
C ALA A 163 1.95 -6.64 2.46
N SER A 164 0.94 -6.04 3.02
CA SER A 164 0.23 -4.91 2.41
C SER A 164 -0.08 -3.87 3.46
N PHE A 165 0.16 -2.61 3.15
CA PHE A 165 -0.50 -1.50 3.83
C PHE A 165 -1.26 -0.69 2.78
N HIS A 166 -2.52 -0.39 3.06
CA HIS A 166 -3.42 0.23 2.09
C HIS A 166 -4.51 1.05 2.75
N ASP A 167 -5.00 2.06 2.03
CA ASP A 167 -6.12 2.88 2.47
C ASP A 167 -7.39 2.03 2.64
N ARG A 168 -8.05 2.16 3.79
CA ARG A 168 -9.42 1.68 4.04
C ARG A 168 -10.41 2.82 3.86
N TYR A 169 -10.16 3.92 4.55
CA TYR A 169 -10.99 5.13 4.50
C TYR A 169 -10.16 6.39 4.46
N SER A 170 -10.67 7.40 3.77
CA SER A 170 -10.17 8.76 3.88
C SER A 170 -11.27 9.74 4.25
N SER A 171 -10.90 10.79 4.99
CA SER A 171 -11.81 11.82 5.47
C SER A 171 -11.12 13.17 5.55
N THR A 172 -11.90 14.25 5.40
CA THR A 172 -11.44 15.62 5.66
C THR A 172 -11.52 15.99 7.14
N ARG A 173 -12.16 15.16 7.96
CA ARG A 173 -12.32 15.37 9.39
C ARG A 173 -11.12 14.86 10.15
N LYS A 174 -10.59 15.65 11.08
CA LYS A 174 -9.53 15.23 11.98
C LYS A 174 -10.09 14.24 13.01
N PRO A 175 -9.56 13.02 13.11
CA PRO A 175 -9.99 12.06 14.12
C PRO A 175 -9.56 12.54 15.53
N PRO A 176 -10.44 12.37 16.54
CA PRO A 176 -10.11 12.67 17.93
C PRO A 176 -9.10 11.69 18.53
N ARG A 177 -9.01 10.50 17.97
CA ARG A 177 -8.07 9.45 18.38
C ARG A 177 -7.02 9.24 17.29
N SER A 178 -5.78 9.09 17.72
CA SER A 178 -4.65 8.92 16.79
C SER A 178 -3.76 7.72 17.16
N SER A 179 -4.31 6.78 17.94
CA SER A 179 -3.58 5.59 18.37
C SER A 179 -3.63 4.49 17.32
N LEU A 180 -2.50 3.86 17.08
CA LEU A 180 -2.40 2.60 16.37
C LEU A 180 -3.29 1.53 17.05
N LEU A 181 -4.00 0.73 16.24
CA LEU A 181 -4.85 -0.35 16.72
C LEU A 181 -4.37 -1.68 16.12
N GLN A 182 -4.14 -2.67 16.98
CA GLN A 182 -3.80 -4.04 16.58
C GLN A 182 -4.91 -4.98 17.04
N VAL A 183 -5.37 -5.84 16.15
CA VAL A 183 -6.48 -6.78 16.39
C VAL A 183 -6.23 -8.11 15.67
N ASP A 184 -6.91 -9.16 16.12
CA ASP A 184 -6.81 -10.52 15.61
C ASP A 184 -7.83 -10.86 14.52
N ARG A 185 -8.63 -9.89 14.09
CA ARG A 185 -9.56 -10.01 12.97
C ARG A 185 -9.68 -8.70 12.21
N GLN A 186 -10.12 -8.76 10.98
CA GLN A 186 -10.46 -7.55 10.25
C GLN A 186 -11.67 -6.86 10.89
N LEU A 187 -11.55 -5.55 11.10
CA LEU A 187 -12.66 -4.77 11.62
C LEU A 187 -13.65 -4.43 10.50
N ARG A 188 -14.95 -4.49 10.86
CA ARG A 188 -16.00 -3.94 10.00
C ARG A 188 -15.88 -2.42 9.95
N ASP A 189 -16.44 -1.85 8.93
CA ASP A 189 -16.32 -0.41 8.66
C ASP A 189 -16.82 0.46 9.80
N GLU A 190 -17.98 0.11 10.38
CA GLU A 190 -18.54 0.85 11.49
C GLU A 190 -17.65 0.78 12.74
N GLU A 191 -17.04 -0.38 13.01
CA GLU A 191 -16.12 -0.58 14.13
C GLU A 191 -14.86 0.27 13.97
N LEU A 192 -14.32 0.31 12.74
CA LEU A 192 -13.13 1.06 12.40
C LEU A 192 -13.37 2.56 12.50
N ILE A 193 -14.47 3.06 11.91
CA ILE A 193 -14.86 4.46 11.99
C ILE A 193 -15.15 4.85 13.44
N TRP A 194 -15.86 4.01 14.20
CA TRP A 194 -16.12 4.26 15.61
C TRP A 194 -14.85 4.32 16.46
N HIS A 195 -13.86 3.47 16.17
CA HIS A 195 -12.58 3.48 16.90
C HIS A 195 -11.86 4.81 16.77
N PHE A 196 -11.70 5.33 15.55
CA PHE A 196 -10.94 6.55 15.30
C PHE A 196 -11.74 7.83 15.53
N TYR A 197 -13.05 7.83 15.27
CA TYR A 197 -13.90 9.02 15.26
C TYR A 197 -14.96 9.05 16.35
N GLY A 198 -15.22 7.93 17.02
CA GLY A 198 -16.23 7.80 18.05
C GLY A 198 -17.66 7.84 17.47
N ARG A 199 -18.63 8.25 18.31
CA ARG A 199 -20.06 8.29 17.92
C ARG A 199 -20.39 9.35 16.88
N ASP A 200 -19.57 10.39 16.79
CA ASP A 200 -19.75 11.47 15.85
C ASP A 200 -18.97 11.20 14.57
N ALA A 201 -19.46 10.28 13.77
CA ALA A 201 -18.94 9.94 12.45
C ALA A 201 -19.49 10.89 11.34
N SER A 202 -20.01 12.07 11.71
CA SER A 202 -20.45 13.06 10.72
C SER A 202 -19.27 13.57 9.91
N GLY A 203 -19.39 13.59 8.60
CA GLY A 203 -18.32 14.08 7.71
C GLY A 203 -18.36 13.37 6.36
N THR A 204 -17.49 13.83 5.46
CA THR A 204 -17.30 13.17 4.17
C THR A 204 -16.31 12.05 4.32
N TRP A 205 -16.74 10.85 3.99
CA TRP A 205 -15.95 9.63 3.99
C TRP A 205 -15.81 9.12 2.56
N TYR A 206 -14.63 8.66 2.25
CA TYR A 206 -14.38 7.92 1.02
C TYR A 206 -13.93 6.53 1.40
N ASP A 207 -14.70 5.52 0.96
CA ASP A 207 -14.36 4.11 1.09
C ASP A 207 -13.46 3.71 -0.09
N HIS A 208 -12.29 3.13 0.22
CA HIS A 208 -11.35 2.63 -0.78
C HIS A 208 -11.66 1.19 -1.22
N GLN A 209 -12.74 0.60 -0.74
CA GLN A 209 -13.24 -0.74 -1.12
C GLN A 209 -12.21 -1.86 -0.90
N THR A 210 -11.34 -1.70 0.08
CA THR A 210 -10.24 -2.66 0.34
C THR A 210 -10.55 -3.66 1.45
N GLN A 211 -11.71 -3.56 2.11
CA GLN A 211 -12.08 -4.42 3.23
C GLN A 211 -11.96 -5.92 2.92
N GLN A 212 -12.31 -6.33 1.72
CA GLN A 212 -12.39 -7.75 1.37
C GLN A 212 -11.06 -8.37 0.94
N PHE A 213 -9.98 -7.60 0.76
CA PHE A 213 -8.75 -8.14 0.17
C PHE A 213 -8.09 -9.26 0.98
N PHE A 214 -8.10 -9.20 2.29
CA PHE A 214 -7.34 -10.13 3.13
C PHE A 214 -8.14 -10.63 4.35
N GLU A 215 -9.42 -10.88 4.21
CA GLU A 215 -10.34 -11.27 5.30
C GLU A 215 -9.92 -12.50 6.11
N LYS A 216 -9.11 -13.38 5.54
CA LYS A 216 -8.70 -14.63 6.18
C LYS A 216 -7.49 -14.51 7.10
N ASN A 217 -6.88 -13.34 7.17
CA ASN A 217 -5.75 -13.11 8.06
C ASN A 217 -6.18 -12.98 9.51
N THR A 218 -5.25 -13.25 10.42
CA THR A 218 -5.50 -13.25 11.86
C THR A 218 -4.89 -12.06 12.59
N HIS A 219 -4.13 -11.21 11.90
CA HIS A 219 -3.48 -10.05 12.51
C HIS A 219 -3.59 -8.84 11.61
N TYR A 220 -4.23 -7.81 12.12
CA TYR A 220 -4.43 -6.55 11.42
C TYR A 220 -3.91 -5.40 12.27
N THR A 221 -3.29 -4.43 11.62
CA THR A 221 -2.84 -3.18 12.24
C THR A 221 -3.46 -2.01 11.51
N TYR A 222 -4.15 -1.14 12.24
CA TYR A 222 -4.75 0.06 11.68
C TYR A 222 -3.96 1.28 12.14
N PHE A 223 -3.57 2.10 11.17
CA PHE A 223 -2.82 3.33 11.38
C PHE A 223 -3.66 4.53 11.00
N LEU A 224 -3.34 5.67 11.58
CA LEU A 224 -3.82 6.95 11.12
C LEU A 224 -2.72 7.69 10.37
N TRP A 225 -2.98 8.02 9.11
CA TRP A 225 -2.08 8.83 8.30
C TRP A 225 -2.69 10.18 7.96
N GLN A 226 -2.13 11.25 8.50
CA GLN A 226 -2.47 12.61 8.10
C GLN A 226 -1.65 12.99 6.87
N ILE A 227 -2.28 12.97 5.68
CA ILE A 227 -1.60 13.26 4.40
C ILE A 227 -1.38 14.76 4.22
N THR A 228 -2.39 15.57 4.57
CA THR A 228 -2.36 17.04 4.53
C THR A 228 -2.99 17.60 5.80
N PRO A 229 -3.00 18.94 6.03
CA PRO A 229 -3.71 19.52 7.18
C PRO A 229 -5.19 19.16 7.28
N ARG A 230 -5.81 18.79 6.15
CA ARG A 230 -7.26 18.51 6.04
C ARG A 230 -7.58 17.14 5.41
N ALA A 231 -6.63 16.23 5.32
CA ALA A 231 -6.86 14.90 4.79
C ALA A 231 -6.26 13.85 5.72
N PHE A 232 -7.09 12.93 6.18
CA PHE A 232 -6.77 11.88 7.13
C PHE A 232 -7.19 10.54 6.54
N HIS A 233 -6.29 9.58 6.57
CA HIS A 233 -6.50 8.25 6.04
C HIS A 233 -6.36 7.22 7.16
N ILE A 234 -7.27 6.25 7.19
CA ILE A 234 -7.14 5.04 7.98
C ILE A 234 -6.50 3.99 7.07
N ILE A 235 -5.32 3.55 7.45
CA ILE A 235 -4.52 2.57 6.72
C ILE A 235 -4.65 1.22 7.43
N GLU A 236 -4.93 0.17 6.68
CA GLU A 236 -4.86 -1.22 7.15
C GLU A 236 -3.51 -1.81 6.76
N GLY A 237 -2.82 -2.38 7.74
CA GLY A 237 -1.62 -3.19 7.55
C GLY A 237 -1.91 -4.65 7.83
N VAL A 238 -1.56 -5.52 6.91
CA VAL A 238 -1.71 -6.97 7.02
C VAL A 238 -0.50 -7.67 6.41
N ALA A 239 -0.03 -8.73 7.05
CA ALA A 239 1.15 -9.47 6.59
C ALA A 239 1.00 -10.96 6.85
N GLU A 240 1.61 -11.75 5.97
CA GLU A 240 1.68 -13.21 6.05
C GLU A 240 3.14 -13.64 5.88
N LYS A 241 3.54 -14.69 6.59
CA LYS A 241 4.82 -15.36 6.35
C LYS A 241 4.56 -16.62 5.54
N GLY A 242 5.28 -16.80 4.43
CA GLY A 242 5.16 -17.98 3.59
C GLY A 242 5.43 -19.26 4.40
N SER A 243 4.61 -20.25 4.21
CA SER A 243 4.88 -21.61 4.68
C SER A 243 5.86 -22.25 3.69
N ARG A 244 7.10 -22.52 4.13
CA ARG A 244 8.03 -23.37 3.39
C ARG A 244 7.68 -24.84 3.54
#